data_5e94bf7dc7e72e06a3aec0c959d06a3b
#
_entry.id   5e94bf7dc7e72e06a3aec0c959d06a3b
#
_cell.length_a   1.000
_cell.length_b   1.000
_cell.length_c   1.000
_cell.angle_alpha   90.00
_cell.angle_beta   90.00
_cell.angle_gamma   90.00
#
_symmetry.space_group_name_H-M   'P 1'
#
loop_
_entity.id
_entity.type
_entity.pdbx_description
1 polymer ?
#
loop_
_entity_poly.entity_id
_entity_poly.type
_entity_poly.pdbx_seq_one_letter_code
_entity_poly.pdbx_strand_id
1 'polypeptide(L)'
;MAHATIKGQRKGLSVWNVGNKEYHKLYDTVIVIAEHLEDGSTRIRLNNGGWKTNHTKNCMNDFLKRFGFRVYQKDFVWYVRGRELSFEFETDTVYFTAHPNNGSFVVGRFIEEPYKPYTVESWNESFTYGQYQQIMK
;
A
#
# COMPACT_ATOMS: atom_id res chain seq x y z
N MET A 1 21.21 3.15 -0.09
CA MET A 1 20.12 3.29 -0.99
C MET A 1 19.51 4.66 -0.95
N ALA A 2 19.36 5.27 -2.06
CA ALA A 2 18.85 6.61 -2.11
C ALA A 2 17.33 6.60 -2.17
N HIS A 3 16.73 7.50 -1.47
CA HIS A 3 15.31 7.73 -1.59
C HIS A 3 15.07 8.56 -2.83
N ALA A 4 14.11 8.17 -3.61
CA ALA A 4 13.75 8.94 -4.77
C ALA A 4 12.97 10.16 -4.30
N THR A 5 13.54 11.33 -4.53
CA THR A 5 12.83 12.56 -4.24
C THR A 5 12.44 13.16 -5.56
N ILE A 6 11.16 13.23 -5.80
CA ILE A 6 10.63 13.72 -7.06
C ILE A 6 10.10 15.11 -6.83
N LYS A 7 10.42 16.00 -7.74
CA LYS A 7 9.92 17.35 -7.66
C LYS A 7 8.40 17.33 -7.60
N GLY A 8 7.83 18.07 -6.67
CA GLY A 8 6.39 18.07 -6.47
C GLY A 8 5.88 16.97 -5.57
N GLN A 9 6.77 16.14 -5.07
CA GLN A 9 6.38 15.09 -4.14
C GLN A 9 5.89 15.71 -2.84
N ARG A 10 4.95 15.05 -2.21
CA ARG A 10 4.34 15.56 -1.00
C ARG A 10 5.34 15.62 0.14
N LYS A 11 5.13 16.59 1.02
CA LYS A 11 6.04 16.86 2.12
C LYS A 11 6.15 15.64 3.04
N GLY A 12 7.37 15.28 3.36
CA GLY A 12 7.65 14.18 4.28
C GLY A 12 7.54 12.82 3.67
N LEU A 13 7.25 12.73 2.36
CA LEU A 13 7.06 11.45 1.69
C LEU A 13 8.35 11.02 1.00
N SER A 14 8.75 9.78 1.22
CA SER A 14 9.87 9.15 0.54
C SER A 14 9.36 7.90 -0.15
N VAL A 15 9.81 7.66 -1.37
CA VAL A 15 9.41 6.49 -2.16
C VAL A 15 10.65 5.82 -2.69
N TRP A 16 10.73 4.51 -2.52
CA TRP A 16 11.88 3.75 -3.04
C TRP A 16 11.46 2.32 -3.35
N ASN A 17 12.33 1.60 -4.07
CA ASN A 17 12.07 0.22 -4.47
C ASN A 17 13.17 -0.68 -3.97
N VAL A 18 12.80 -1.91 -3.60
CA VAL A 18 13.75 -2.97 -3.29
C VAL A 18 13.25 -4.21 -4.02
N GLY A 19 13.95 -4.61 -5.08
CA GLY A 19 13.48 -5.71 -5.91
C GLY A 19 12.13 -5.36 -6.53
N ASN A 20 11.16 -6.24 -6.36
CA ASN A 20 9.82 -6.01 -6.88
C ASN A 20 8.89 -5.31 -5.89
N LYS A 21 9.45 -4.76 -4.82
CA LYS A 21 8.64 -4.13 -3.78
C LYS A 21 8.86 -2.63 -3.78
N GLU A 22 7.78 -1.90 -3.63
CA GLU A 22 7.78 -0.44 -3.61
C GLU A 22 7.29 0.02 -2.25
N TYR A 23 7.99 1.00 -1.68
CA TYR A 23 7.68 1.51 -0.35
C TYR A 23 7.41 2.99 -0.41
N HIS A 24 6.39 3.42 0.32
CA HIS A 24 6.10 4.84 0.51
C HIS A 24 6.10 5.11 2.01
N LYS A 25 7.00 5.96 2.45
CA LYS A 25 7.12 6.29 3.87
C LYS A 25 6.79 7.76 4.06
N LEU A 26 5.82 8.04 4.91
CA LEU A 26 5.42 9.39 5.24
C LEU A 26 5.91 9.68 6.65
N TYR A 27 6.88 10.57 6.77
CA TYR A 27 7.61 10.81 8.02
C TYR A 27 8.14 9.48 8.54
N ASP A 28 7.63 8.99 9.66
CA ASP A 28 8.13 7.75 10.25
C ASP A 28 7.27 6.53 9.96
N THR A 29 6.24 6.67 9.16
CA THR A 29 5.30 5.59 8.89
C THR A 29 5.39 5.13 7.45
N VAL A 30 5.57 3.83 7.25
CA VAL A 30 5.49 3.25 5.91
C VAL A 30 4.01 3.07 5.60
N ILE A 31 3.49 3.95 4.77
CA ILE A 31 2.05 4.00 4.50
C ILE A 31 1.63 3.10 3.34
N VAL A 32 2.54 2.79 2.42
CA VAL A 32 2.26 1.92 1.29
C VAL A 32 3.39 0.93 1.14
N ILE A 33 3.05 -0.33 1.00
CA ILE A 33 3.99 -1.36 0.57
C ILE A 33 3.32 -2.08 -0.58
N ALA A 34 3.99 -2.12 -1.72
CA ALA A 34 3.42 -2.73 -2.92
C ALA A 34 4.40 -3.76 -3.46
N GLU A 35 3.92 -4.96 -3.69
CA GLU A 35 4.73 -6.02 -4.28
C GLU A 35 4.19 -6.28 -5.69
N HIS A 36 5.04 -6.05 -6.68
CA HIS A 36 4.66 -6.20 -8.08
C HIS A 36 4.96 -7.62 -8.52
N LEU A 37 3.91 -8.38 -8.84
CA LEU A 37 4.03 -9.79 -9.15
C LEU A 37 4.22 -10.01 -10.65
N GLU A 38 4.71 -11.19 -11.00
CA GLU A 38 5.06 -11.49 -12.39
C GLU A 38 3.84 -11.51 -13.30
N ASP A 39 2.68 -11.84 -12.76
CA ASP A 39 1.47 -11.90 -13.56
C ASP A 39 0.85 -10.52 -13.81
N GLY A 40 1.53 -9.46 -13.36
CA GLY A 40 1.02 -8.11 -13.52
C GLY A 40 0.18 -7.62 -12.36
N SER A 41 -0.12 -8.49 -11.42
CA SER A 41 -0.84 -8.08 -10.22
C SER A 41 0.07 -7.31 -9.27
N THR A 42 -0.51 -6.52 -8.40
CA THR A 42 0.23 -5.82 -7.35
C THR A 42 -0.46 -6.09 -6.03
N ARG A 43 0.30 -6.60 -5.09
CA ARG A 43 -0.18 -6.87 -3.74
C ARG A 43 0.12 -5.65 -2.90
N ILE A 44 -0.90 -5.08 -2.27
CA ILE A 44 -0.80 -3.78 -1.63
C ILE A 44 -1.18 -3.86 -0.17
N ARG A 45 -0.37 -3.23 0.67
CA ARG A 45 -0.71 -2.99 2.06
C ARG A 45 -0.73 -1.47 2.27
N LEU A 46 -1.81 -0.96 2.82
CA LEU A 46 -1.89 0.44 3.22
C LEU A 46 -1.97 0.49 4.74
N ASN A 47 -1.24 1.41 5.32
CA ASN A 47 -1.22 1.57 6.77
C ASN A 47 -1.10 3.05 7.09
N ASN A 48 -2.09 3.59 7.81
CA ASN A 48 -2.03 5.01 8.17
C ASN A 48 -1.29 5.26 9.48
N GLY A 49 -0.94 4.19 10.21
CA GLY A 49 -0.19 4.32 11.45
C GLY A 49 -0.93 5.09 12.53
N GLY A 50 -2.24 5.20 12.40
CA GLY A 50 -3.03 6.01 13.30
C GLY A 50 -3.13 7.47 12.89
N TRP A 51 -2.42 7.89 11.85
CA TRP A 51 -2.44 9.28 11.38
C TRP A 51 -3.54 9.46 10.37
N LYS A 52 -4.76 9.69 10.85
CA LYS A 52 -5.93 9.77 9.99
C LYS A 52 -6.13 11.20 9.48
N THR A 53 -5.19 11.64 8.66
CA THR A 53 -5.19 13.02 8.15
C THR A 53 -5.40 13.03 6.65
N ASN A 54 -5.79 14.20 6.15
CA ASN A 54 -5.92 14.38 4.70
C ASN A 54 -4.59 14.20 4.00
N HIS A 55 -3.50 14.62 4.64
CA HIS A 55 -2.17 14.48 4.05
C HIS A 55 -1.85 13.00 3.82
N THR A 56 -2.12 12.15 4.79
CA THR A 56 -1.89 10.71 4.66
C THR A 56 -2.75 10.14 3.52
N LYS A 57 -4.03 10.51 3.48
CA LYS A 57 -4.91 10.04 2.40
C LYS A 57 -4.42 10.49 1.04
N ASN A 58 -3.98 11.73 0.95
CA ASN A 58 -3.49 12.27 -0.33
C ASN A 58 -2.26 11.52 -0.81
N CYS A 59 -1.36 11.18 0.11
CA CYS A 59 -0.17 10.41 -0.25
C CYS A 59 -0.53 9.02 -0.75
N MET A 60 -1.46 8.36 -0.07
CA MET A 60 -1.92 7.05 -0.51
C MET A 60 -2.62 7.14 -1.87
N ASN A 61 -3.42 8.18 -2.06
CA ASN A 61 -4.17 8.33 -3.31
C ASN A 61 -3.26 8.64 -4.50
N ASP A 62 -2.16 9.32 -4.27
CA ASP A 62 -1.19 9.54 -5.34
C ASP A 62 -0.65 8.22 -5.88
N PHE A 63 -0.47 7.24 -5.02
CA PHE A 63 -0.06 5.91 -5.44
C PHE A 63 -1.23 5.15 -6.06
N LEU A 64 -2.38 5.17 -5.40
CA LEU A 64 -3.50 4.32 -5.79
C LEU A 64 -4.13 4.72 -7.11
N LYS A 65 -3.96 5.95 -7.54
CA LYS A 65 -4.56 6.36 -8.79
C LYS A 65 -4.01 5.61 -9.99
N ARG A 66 -2.85 4.99 -9.87
CA ARG A 66 -2.32 4.12 -10.93
C ARG A 66 -3.28 2.99 -11.26
N PHE A 67 -4.05 2.56 -10.27
CA PHE A 67 -4.95 1.43 -10.40
C PHE A 67 -6.41 1.85 -10.45
N GLY A 68 -6.68 3.13 -10.34
CA GLY A 68 -8.06 3.61 -10.31
C GLY A 68 -8.73 3.47 -8.96
N PHE A 69 -7.95 3.41 -7.90
CA PHE A 69 -8.48 3.26 -6.55
C PHE A 69 -8.20 4.49 -5.72
N ARG A 70 -8.92 4.62 -4.62
CA ARG A 70 -8.71 5.74 -3.72
C ARG A 70 -9.11 5.39 -2.30
N VAL A 71 -8.45 6.03 -1.35
CA VAL A 71 -8.83 5.98 0.06
C VAL A 71 -9.77 7.13 0.33
N TYR A 72 -10.83 6.87 1.07
CA TYR A 72 -11.73 7.92 1.51
C TYR A 72 -12.18 7.61 2.93
N GLN A 73 -12.79 8.60 3.57
CA GLN A 73 -13.22 8.48 4.94
C GLN A 73 -14.70 8.78 5.01
N LYS A 74 -15.43 7.97 5.77
CA LYS A 74 -16.84 8.20 6.02
C LYS A 74 -17.12 7.82 7.46
N ASP A 75 -17.71 8.73 8.22
CA ASP A 75 -18.04 8.50 9.63
C ASP A 75 -16.82 8.02 10.41
N PHE A 76 -15.68 8.67 10.17
CA PHE A 76 -14.41 8.40 10.84
C PHE A 76 -13.81 7.05 10.50
N VAL A 77 -14.37 6.32 9.56
CA VAL A 77 -13.83 5.04 9.11
C VAL A 77 -13.19 5.21 7.75
N TRP A 78 -12.02 4.64 7.56
CA TRP A 78 -11.30 4.70 6.30
C TRP A 78 -11.64 3.50 5.44
N TYR A 79 -11.75 3.75 4.13
CA TYR A 79 -12.08 2.72 3.14
C TYR A 79 -11.17 2.89 1.93
N VAL A 80 -10.92 1.77 1.24
CA VAL A 80 -10.35 1.80 -0.10
C VAL A 80 -11.47 1.49 -1.06
N ARG A 81 -11.64 2.33 -2.05
CA ARG A 81 -12.67 2.14 -3.05
C ARG A 81 -12.06 1.90 -4.40
N GLY A 82 -12.48 0.82 -5.06
CA GLY A 82 -12.16 0.55 -6.44
C GLY A 82 -13.37 0.82 -7.30
N ARG A 83 -13.40 0.17 -8.44
CA ARG A 83 -14.44 0.39 -9.41
C ARG A 83 -15.79 -0.08 -8.93
N GLU A 84 -15.83 -1.26 -8.34
CA GLU A 84 -17.08 -1.85 -7.88
C GLU A 84 -17.00 -2.37 -6.45
N LEU A 85 -15.86 -2.23 -5.83
CA LEU A 85 -15.62 -2.78 -4.51
C LEU A 85 -15.15 -1.71 -3.57
N SER A 86 -15.47 -1.88 -2.31
CA SER A 86 -15.01 -0.99 -1.26
C SER A 86 -14.61 -1.85 -0.08
N PHE A 87 -13.43 -1.58 0.46
CA PHE A 87 -12.91 -2.32 1.62
C PHE A 87 -12.70 -1.37 2.76
N GLU A 88 -13.07 -1.81 3.93
CA GLU A 88 -12.82 -1.04 5.14
C GLU A 88 -11.43 -1.35 5.67
N PHE A 89 -10.71 -0.34 6.17
CA PHE A 89 -9.48 -0.57 6.90
C PHE A 89 -9.83 -1.29 8.19
N GLU A 90 -9.05 -2.32 8.50
CA GLU A 90 -9.19 -2.98 9.79
C GLU A 90 -8.20 -2.33 10.72
N THR A 91 -8.70 -1.61 11.68
CA THR A 91 -7.91 -0.75 12.54
C THR A 91 -7.24 0.30 11.67
N ASP A 92 -5.96 0.20 11.43
CA ASP A 92 -5.22 1.18 10.65
C ASP A 92 -4.68 0.63 9.35
N THR A 93 -5.03 -0.59 8.98
CA THR A 93 -4.39 -1.30 7.89
C THR A 93 -5.39 -1.98 6.99
N VAL A 94 -5.07 -2.06 5.71
CA VAL A 94 -5.85 -2.86 4.77
C VAL A 94 -4.89 -3.54 3.80
N TYR A 95 -5.24 -4.76 3.40
CA TYR A 95 -4.47 -5.56 2.44
C TYR A 95 -5.36 -5.93 1.28
N PHE A 96 -4.85 -5.81 0.08
CA PHE A 96 -5.61 -6.21 -1.11
C PHE A 96 -4.67 -6.41 -2.28
N THR A 97 -5.19 -7.05 -3.33
CA THR A 97 -4.43 -7.27 -4.55
C THR A 97 -5.15 -6.60 -5.71
N ALA A 98 -4.40 -5.82 -6.46
CA ALA A 98 -4.90 -5.20 -7.67
C ALA A 98 -4.53 -6.10 -8.84
N HIS A 99 -5.54 -6.61 -9.57
CA HIS A 99 -5.34 -7.50 -10.69
C HIS A 99 -5.56 -6.76 -12.01
N PRO A 100 -4.71 -6.98 -13.00
CA PRO A 100 -4.97 -6.38 -14.30
C PRO A 100 -6.21 -7.03 -14.94
N ASN A 101 -7.02 -6.22 -15.62
CA ASN A 101 -8.21 -6.72 -16.27
C ASN A 101 -8.57 -5.78 -17.41
N ASN A 102 -8.31 -6.19 -18.65
CA ASN A 102 -8.67 -5.42 -19.84
C ASN A 102 -8.19 -3.98 -19.80
N GLY A 103 -6.95 -3.79 -19.38
CA GLY A 103 -6.37 -2.45 -19.34
C GLY A 103 -6.67 -1.67 -18.09
N SER A 104 -7.43 -2.23 -17.17
CA SER A 104 -7.68 -1.61 -15.87
C SER A 104 -7.40 -2.64 -14.79
N PHE A 105 -7.53 -2.23 -13.54
CA PHE A 105 -7.27 -3.13 -12.43
C PHE A 105 -8.54 -3.41 -11.67
N VAL A 106 -8.58 -4.60 -11.07
CA VAL A 106 -9.69 -5.03 -10.23
C VAL A 106 -9.12 -5.31 -8.85
N VAL A 107 -9.79 -4.82 -7.82
CA VAL A 107 -9.35 -5.01 -6.45
C VAL A 107 -9.85 -6.36 -5.96
N GLY A 108 -8.95 -7.14 -5.38
CA GLY A 108 -9.31 -8.36 -4.69
C GLY A 108 -8.65 -8.38 -3.34
N ARG A 109 -9.44 -8.52 -2.29
CA ARG A 109 -8.88 -8.59 -0.95
C ARG A 109 -8.16 -9.91 -0.80
N PHE A 110 -6.87 -9.85 -0.45
CA PHE A 110 -6.18 -11.09 -0.18
C PHE A 110 -6.05 -11.21 1.32
N ILE A 111 -6.54 -12.20 1.86
CA ILE A 111 -6.28 -12.55 3.17
C ILE A 111 -6.24 -13.96 3.16
N GLU A 112 -5.94 -14.50 4.10
CA GLU A 112 -5.91 -15.73 4.51
C GLU A 112 -6.44 -16.75 3.68
N GLU A 113 -5.81 -17.17 2.66
CA GLU A 113 -6.10 -18.44 2.05
C GLU A 113 -5.13 -19.43 2.62
N PRO A 114 -5.57 -20.52 3.16
CA PRO A 114 -4.70 -21.39 3.92
C PRO A 114 -3.50 -21.92 3.15
N TYR A 115 -3.61 -22.03 1.85
CA TYR A 115 -2.52 -22.59 1.07
C TYR A 115 -1.57 -21.54 0.51
N LYS A 116 -1.77 -20.29 0.83
CA LYS A 116 -0.93 -19.25 0.27
C LYS A 116 0.45 -19.25 0.86
N PRO A 117 1.44 -18.96 0.04
CA PRO A 117 2.79 -18.81 0.56
C PRO A 117 2.94 -17.61 1.48
N TYR A 118 2.02 -16.62 1.37
CA TYR A 118 2.03 -15.48 2.24
C TYR A 118 0.79 -15.47 3.09
N THR A 119 0.98 -15.22 4.38
CA THR A 119 -0.10 -14.74 5.23
C THR A 119 0.11 -13.27 5.40
N VAL A 120 -0.86 -12.58 5.97
CA VAL A 120 -0.71 -11.17 6.27
C VAL A 120 0.47 -10.96 7.23
N GLU A 121 0.60 -11.81 8.22
CA GLU A 121 1.67 -11.69 9.19
C GLU A 121 3.03 -11.96 8.58
N SER A 122 3.11 -12.99 7.80
CA SER A 122 4.35 -13.35 7.14
C SER A 122 4.83 -12.23 6.23
N TRP A 123 3.91 -11.59 5.54
CA TRP A 123 4.26 -10.49 4.68
C TRP A 123 4.76 -9.30 5.49
N ASN A 124 4.09 -9.01 6.59
CA ASN A 124 4.53 -7.91 7.45
C ASN A 124 5.92 -8.15 7.98
N GLU A 125 6.23 -9.37 8.38
CA GLU A 125 7.55 -9.69 8.88
C GLU A 125 8.62 -9.46 7.82
N SER A 126 8.37 -9.88 6.61
CA SER A 126 9.38 -9.70 5.58
C SER A 126 9.64 -8.24 5.30
N PHE A 127 8.65 -7.38 5.49
CA PHE A 127 8.85 -5.95 5.28
C PHE A 127 9.49 -5.27 6.46
N THR A 128 9.17 -5.71 7.68
CA THR A 128 9.62 -4.97 8.85
C THR A 128 10.96 -5.44 9.34
N TYR A 129 11.30 -6.71 9.12
CA TYR A 129 12.54 -7.18 9.66
C TYR A 129 13.69 -7.14 8.70
N GLY A 130 13.80 -8.03 7.80
CA GLY A 130 14.96 -8.08 6.93
C GLY A 130 15.11 -6.80 6.13
N GLN A 131 14.11 -6.54 5.32
CA GLN A 131 14.21 -5.48 4.34
C GLN A 131 13.93 -4.12 4.92
N TYR A 132 12.95 -4.02 5.78
CA TYR A 132 12.56 -2.75 6.34
C TYR A 132 13.69 -2.13 7.12
N GLN A 133 14.35 -2.91 7.94
CA GLN A 133 15.45 -2.38 8.72
C GLN A 133 16.62 -1.96 7.86
N GLN A 134 16.90 -2.69 6.80
CA GLN A 134 17.94 -2.28 5.87
C GLN A 134 17.61 -0.96 5.22
N ILE A 135 16.37 -0.76 4.88
CA ILE A 135 15.93 0.45 4.21
C ILE A 135 15.95 1.64 5.14
N MET A 136 15.61 1.42 6.38
CA MET A 136 15.47 2.50 7.34
C MET A 136 16.78 2.99 7.92
N LYS A 137 17.85 2.30 7.69
CA LYS A 137 19.15 2.74 8.20
C LYS A 137 19.68 3.94 7.47
#